data_19b24e938e85ce057cfd0c8f5491374a
#
_entry.id   19b24e938e85ce057cfd0c8f5491374a
#
_cell.length_a   1.000
_cell.length_b   1.000
_cell.length_c   1.000
_cell.angle_alpha   90.00
_cell.angle_beta   90.00
_cell.angle_gamma   90.00
#
_symmetry.space_group_name_H-M   'P 1'
#
loop_
_entity.id
_entity.type
_entity.pdbx_description
1 polymer ?
#
loop_
_entity_poly.entity_id
_entity_poly.type
_entity_poly.pdbx_seq_one_letter_code
_entity_poly.pdbx_strand_id
1 'polypeptide(L)'
;MNQDTVTKLLRPGEQILWSSMSNPGKLMDEKNKQRNMRWFIIVGAVFAVLMFLYVRACVRAGTNVFSVVTLVFVLVAGIIFLDPVTTLKRLRKVEYAITTERVIVSSTSTNFSIPRSKAAPVQVIDEDGGVSTLIIGTEKTAKPSKLRPLGLTGFFVTENEKDIPYPVFYRVSDAKEAVRILEASGN
;
A
#
# COMPACT_ATOMS: atom_id res chain seq x y z
N MET A 1 20.01 -7.44 -0.33
CA MET A 1 19.16 -6.27 -0.61
C MET A 1 19.05 -6.17 -2.12
N ASN A 2 17.91 -6.52 -2.72
CA ASN A 2 17.76 -6.48 -4.18
C ASN A 2 17.44 -5.04 -4.60
N GLN A 3 18.46 -4.24 -4.84
CA GLN A 3 18.34 -2.94 -5.54
C GLN A 3 18.08 -3.11 -7.05
N ASP A 4 17.84 -4.35 -7.49
CA ASP A 4 17.83 -4.71 -8.90
C ASP A 4 16.66 -4.15 -9.71
N THR A 5 15.51 -3.85 -9.03
CA THR A 5 14.32 -3.44 -9.76
C THR A 5 14.40 -1.98 -10.20
N VAL A 6 14.79 -1.09 -9.29
CA VAL A 6 14.92 0.35 -9.61
C VAL A 6 16.08 0.58 -10.57
N THR A 7 17.21 -0.12 -10.41
CA THR A 7 18.39 0.03 -11.28
C THR A 7 18.06 -0.29 -12.75
N LYS A 8 17.17 -1.26 -13.01
CA LYS A 8 16.71 -1.60 -14.36
C LYS A 8 15.81 -0.54 -15.00
N LEU A 9 15.26 0.37 -14.19
CA LEU A 9 14.37 1.43 -14.66
C LEU A 9 15.10 2.73 -14.97
N LEU A 10 16.38 2.83 -14.62
CA LEU A 10 17.16 4.04 -14.81
C LEU A 10 17.35 4.34 -16.30
N ARG A 11 17.32 5.62 -16.65
CA ARG A 11 17.65 6.11 -17.96
C ARG A 11 19.18 6.25 -18.12
N PRO A 12 19.69 6.30 -19.34
CA PRO A 12 21.12 6.58 -19.57
C PRO A 12 21.53 7.90 -18.91
N GLY A 13 22.53 7.86 -18.01
CA GLY A 13 23.00 9.02 -17.26
C GLY A 13 22.23 9.35 -15.98
N GLU A 14 21.09 8.70 -15.71
CA GLU A 14 20.33 8.89 -14.48
C GLU A 14 21.01 8.20 -13.30
N GLN A 15 21.17 8.91 -12.17
CA GLN A 15 21.83 8.39 -10.97
C GLN A 15 20.85 8.34 -9.80
N ILE A 16 20.94 7.30 -8.98
CA ILE A 16 20.18 7.18 -7.73
C ILE A 16 20.86 8.05 -6.67
N LEU A 17 20.11 9.01 -6.13
CA LEU A 17 20.56 9.86 -5.02
C LEU A 17 20.17 9.26 -3.67
N TRP A 18 19.03 8.56 -3.62
CA TRP A 18 18.53 7.88 -2.43
C TRP A 18 17.61 6.74 -2.83
N SER A 19 17.63 5.67 -2.05
CA SER A 19 16.70 4.56 -2.22
C SER A 19 16.37 3.89 -0.90
N SER A 20 15.14 3.41 -0.76
CA SER A 20 14.68 2.67 0.41
C SER A 20 13.55 1.71 0.02
N MET A 21 13.30 0.75 0.90
CA MET A 21 12.15 -0.14 0.79
C MET A 21 11.08 0.25 1.81
N SER A 22 9.83 -0.04 1.49
CA SER A 22 8.75 0.09 2.46
C SER A 22 8.94 -0.88 3.63
N ASN A 23 8.77 -0.37 4.85
CA ASN A 23 8.76 -1.16 6.08
C ASN A 23 7.37 -1.14 6.74
N PRO A 24 6.38 -1.86 6.22
CA PRO A 24 5.00 -1.80 6.69
C PRO A 24 4.79 -2.36 8.11
N GLY A 25 5.85 -2.87 8.74
CA GLY A 25 5.77 -3.49 10.06
C GLY A 25 5.20 -4.91 10.03
N LYS A 26 4.65 -5.35 11.16
CA LYS A 26 4.01 -6.67 11.31
C LYS A 26 2.49 -6.56 11.23
N LEU A 27 1.83 -7.67 10.89
CA LEU A 27 0.37 -7.74 10.78
C LEU A 27 -0.35 -7.34 12.09
N MET A 28 0.25 -7.68 13.23
CA MET A 28 -0.31 -7.49 14.58
C MET A 28 0.57 -6.56 15.43
N ASP A 29 1.32 -5.63 14.80
CA ASP A 29 1.92 -4.54 15.55
C ASP A 29 0.84 -3.60 16.11
N GLU A 30 1.19 -2.77 17.10
CA GLU A 30 0.19 -1.95 17.83
C GLU A 30 -0.68 -1.10 16.92
N LYS A 31 -0.13 -0.53 15.84
CA LYS A 31 -0.88 0.27 14.86
C LYS A 31 -1.79 -0.55 13.96
N ASN A 32 -1.30 -1.68 13.48
CA ASN A 32 -2.05 -2.52 12.54
C ASN A 32 -3.06 -3.42 13.25
N LYS A 33 -2.79 -3.79 14.52
CA LYS A 33 -3.60 -4.72 15.32
C LYS A 33 -5.06 -4.32 15.35
N GLN A 34 -5.37 -3.09 15.75
CA GLN A 34 -6.76 -2.65 15.90
C GLN A 34 -7.48 -2.63 14.55
N ARG A 35 -6.82 -2.14 13.48
CA ARG A 35 -7.39 -2.10 12.13
C ARG A 35 -7.63 -3.50 11.58
N ASN A 36 -6.63 -4.37 11.68
CA ASN A 36 -6.71 -5.73 11.15
C ASN A 36 -7.69 -6.59 11.97
N MET A 37 -7.72 -6.42 13.30
CA MET A 37 -8.70 -7.10 14.15
C MET A 37 -10.14 -6.70 13.79
N ARG A 38 -10.40 -5.40 13.60
CA ARG A 38 -11.72 -4.93 13.15
C ARG A 38 -12.09 -5.54 11.79
N TRP A 39 -11.14 -5.59 10.87
CA TRP A 39 -11.34 -6.21 9.56
C TRP A 39 -11.74 -7.68 9.70
N PHE A 40 -10.99 -8.47 10.46
CA PHE A 40 -11.29 -9.89 10.67
C PHE A 40 -12.64 -10.11 11.35
N ILE A 41 -13.00 -9.28 12.33
CA ILE A 41 -14.31 -9.37 12.98
C ILE A 41 -15.45 -9.05 12.01
N ILE A 42 -15.33 -7.96 11.25
CA ILE A 42 -16.38 -7.55 10.29
C ILE A 42 -16.54 -8.61 9.19
N VAL A 43 -15.44 -9.01 8.55
CA VAL A 43 -15.48 -10.02 7.49
C VAL A 43 -16.00 -11.36 8.02
N GLY A 44 -15.55 -11.78 9.20
CA GLY A 44 -16.03 -13.00 9.85
C GLY A 44 -17.53 -12.95 10.17
N ALA A 45 -18.03 -11.83 10.70
CA ALA A 45 -19.45 -11.65 11.01
C ALA A 45 -20.30 -11.67 9.73
N VAL A 46 -19.89 -10.94 8.69
CA VAL A 46 -20.60 -10.92 7.40
C VAL A 46 -20.64 -12.33 6.79
N PHE A 47 -19.50 -13.03 6.80
CA PHE A 47 -19.43 -14.40 6.30
C PHE A 47 -20.36 -15.34 7.09
N ALA A 48 -20.37 -15.25 8.42
CA ALA A 48 -21.23 -16.07 9.26
C ALA A 48 -22.73 -15.83 8.96
N VAL A 49 -23.13 -14.57 8.79
CA VAL A 49 -24.52 -14.22 8.45
C VAL A 49 -24.89 -14.77 7.06
N LEU A 50 -24.04 -14.59 6.06
CA LEU A 50 -24.29 -15.09 4.71
C LEU A 50 -24.38 -16.61 4.68
N MET A 51 -23.48 -17.31 5.38
CA MET A 51 -23.52 -18.77 5.50
C MET A 51 -24.78 -19.25 6.21
N PHE A 52 -25.19 -18.58 7.28
CA PHE A 52 -26.44 -18.91 7.99
C PHE A 52 -27.66 -18.79 7.06
N LEU A 53 -27.75 -17.68 6.32
CA LEU A 53 -28.85 -17.46 5.38
C LEU A 53 -28.83 -18.51 4.24
N TYR A 54 -27.67 -18.82 3.73
CA TYR A 54 -27.50 -19.84 2.69
C TYR A 54 -27.91 -21.23 3.17
N VAL A 55 -27.43 -21.67 4.34
CA VAL A 55 -27.81 -22.98 4.93
C VAL A 55 -29.33 -23.03 5.16
N ARG A 56 -29.92 -21.97 5.70
CA ARG A 56 -31.37 -21.90 5.89
C ARG A 56 -32.16 -21.99 4.57
N ALA A 57 -31.65 -21.38 3.51
CA ALA A 57 -32.27 -21.46 2.18
C ALA A 57 -32.19 -22.88 1.62
N CYS A 58 -31.01 -23.54 1.71
CA CYS A 58 -30.83 -24.92 1.27
C CYS A 58 -31.76 -25.90 2.00
N VAL A 59 -31.86 -25.76 3.34
CA VAL A 59 -32.75 -26.61 4.16
C VAL A 59 -34.21 -26.44 3.75
N ARG A 60 -34.64 -25.19 3.47
CA ARG A 60 -36.01 -24.92 3.03
C ARG A 60 -36.32 -25.48 1.63
N ALA A 61 -35.31 -25.43 0.75
CA ALA A 61 -35.42 -25.95 -0.61
C ALA A 61 -35.20 -27.46 -0.73
N GLY A 62 -34.85 -28.15 0.36
CA GLY A 62 -34.50 -29.58 0.34
C GLY A 62 -33.24 -29.91 -0.46
N THR A 63 -32.34 -28.91 -0.65
CA THR A 63 -31.12 -29.07 -1.43
C THR A 63 -29.92 -29.34 -0.54
N ASN A 64 -28.88 -29.98 -1.12
CA ASN A 64 -27.66 -30.29 -0.39
C ASN A 64 -26.87 -28.99 -0.11
N VAL A 65 -26.53 -28.77 1.19
CA VAL A 65 -25.68 -27.65 1.60
C VAL A 65 -24.26 -27.79 1.04
N PHE A 66 -23.74 -29.01 0.97
CA PHE A 66 -22.40 -29.28 0.41
C PHE A 66 -22.48 -29.34 -1.12
N SER A 67 -22.30 -28.19 -1.74
CA SER A 67 -22.36 -28.00 -3.18
C SER A 67 -21.16 -27.20 -3.69
N VAL A 68 -21.01 -27.11 -5.00
CA VAL A 68 -20.00 -26.25 -5.66
C VAL A 68 -20.16 -24.79 -5.18
N VAL A 69 -21.39 -24.35 -4.93
CA VAL A 69 -21.68 -22.98 -4.42
C VAL A 69 -21.03 -22.78 -3.06
N THR A 70 -21.14 -23.72 -2.14
CA THR A 70 -20.48 -23.65 -0.83
C THR A 70 -18.96 -23.56 -0.98
N LEU A 71 -18.39 -24.35 -1.87
CA LEU A 71 -16.93 -24.32 -2.13
C LEU A 71 -16.51 -22.93 -2.63
N VAL A 72 -17.24 -22.36 -3.57
CA VAL A 72 -16.97 -21.00 -4.09
C VAL A 72 -17.09 -19.96 -2.97
N PHE A 73 -18.12 -20.03 -2.12
CA PHE A 73 -18.30 -19.14 -0.98
C PHE A 73 -17.08 -19.19 -0.03
N VAL A 74 -16.63 -20.38 0.32
CA VAL A 74 -15.47 -20.55 1.21
C VAL A 74 -14.19 -20.03 0.58
N LEU A 75 -13.97 -20.28 -0.71
CA LEU A 75 -12.80 -19.77 -1.44
C LEU A 75 -12.78 -18.23 -1.49
N VAL A 76 -13.91 -17.62 -1.85
CA VAL A 76 -14.02 -16.15 -1.89
C VAL A 76 -13.80 -15.54 -0.51
N ALA A 77 -14.42 -16.10 0.52
CA ALA A 77 -14.20 -15.66 1.90
C ALA A 77 -12.74 -15.79 2.31
N GLY A 78 -12.07 -16.89 1.97
CA GLY A 78 -10.65 -17.10 2.22
C GLY A 78 -9.77 -16.02 1.57
N ILE A 79 -10.03 -15.66 0.30
CA ILE A 79 -9.31 -14.61 -0.41
C ILE A 79 -9.48 -13.26 0.32
N ILE A 80 -10.71 -12.91 0.69
CA ILE A 80 -11.01 -11.66 1.41
C ILE A 80 -10.35 -11.65 2.79
N PHE A 81 -10.37 -12.77 3.51
CA PHE A 81 -9.76 -12.89 4.84
C PHE A 81 -8.24 -12.73 4.80
N LEU A 82 -7.60 -13.17 3.71
CA LEU A 82 -6.15 -13.08 3.51
C LEU A 82 -5.68 -11.70 3.01
N ASP A 83 -6.59 -10.78 2.68
CA ASP A 83 -6.24 -9.47 2.12
C ASP A 83 -5.22 -8.68 2.96
N PRO A 84 -5.34 -8.54 4.31
CA PRO A 84 -4.34 -7.84 5.10
C PRO A 84 -2.94 -8.46 5.02
N VAL A 85 -2.86 -9.79 4.91
CA VAL A 85 -1.59 -10.53 4.80
C VAL A 85 -0.97 -10.29 3.42
N THR A 86 -1.77 -10.38 2.37
CA THR A 86 -1.32 -10.18 0.99
C THR A 86 -0.89 -8.73 0.76
N THR A 87 -1.62 -7.77 1.32
CA THR A 87 -1.28 -6.34 1.28
C THR A 87 0.07 -6.07 1.93
N LEU A 88 0.33 -6.62 3.13
CA LEU A 88 1.63 -6.48 3.78
C LEU A 88 2.77 -7.10 2.97
N LYS A 89 2.55 -8.27 2.37
CA LYS A 89 3.55 -8.92 1.50
C LYS A 89 3.85 -8.07 0.26
N ARG A 90 2.85 -7.42 -0.32
CA ARG A 90 3.03 -6.51 -1.46
C ARG A 90 3.79 -5.26 -1.06
N LEU A 91 3.40 -4.61 0.05
CA LEU A 91 4.07 -3.43 0.58
C LEU A 91 5.56 -3.65 0.83
N ARG A 92 5.95 -4.80 1.38
CA ARG A 92 7.35 -5.14 1.61
C ARG A 92 8.21 -5.24 0.34
N LYS A 93 7.56 -5.34 -0.82
CA LYS A 93 8.24 -5.42 -2.13
C LYS A 93 8.26 -4.09 -2.86
N VAL A 94 7.69 -3.05 -2.25
CA VAL A 94 7.72 -1.71 -2.83
C VAL A 94 9.06 -1.07 -2.54
N GLU A 95 9.70 -0.63 -3.60
CA GLU A 95 10.97 0.09 -3.59
C GLU A 95 10.72 1.55 -3.96
N TYR A 96 11.40 2.44 -3.27
CA TYR A 96 11.37 3.87 -3.50
C TYR A 96 12.74 4.35 -3.91
N ALA A 97 12.81 5.24 -4.88
CA ALA A 97 14.06 5.89 -5.25
C ALA A 97 13.84 7.34 -5.63
N ILE A 98 14.83 8.15 -5.29
CA ILE A 98 14.99 9.52 -5.75
C ILE A 98 16.21 9.53 -6.63
N THR A 99 16.03 9.95 -7.87
CA THR A 99 17.10 10.03 -8.85
C THR A 99 17.43 11.49 -9.16
N THR A 100 18.40 11.71 -10.02
CA THR A 100 18.74 13.05 -10.53
C THR A 100 17.57 13.69 -11.31
N GLU A 101 16.69 12.88 -11.93
CA GLU A 101 15.63 13.36 -12.81
C GLU A 101 14.21 13.23 -12.22
N ARG A 102 13.97 12.17 -11.46
CA ARG A 102 12.60 11.80 -11.03
C ARG A 102 12.56 11.08 -9.70
N VAL A 103 11.35 10.99 -9.17
CA VAL A 103 10.99 10.14 -8.02
C VAL A 103 10.32 8.90 -8.56
N ILE A 104 10.77 7.73 -8.15
CA ILE A 104 10.29 6.43 -8.62
C ILE A 104 9.70 5.65 -7.44
N VAL A 105 8.52 5.09 -7.66
CA VAL A 105 7.91 4.06 -6.81
C VAL A 105 7.78 2.81 -7.65
N SER A 106 8.43 1.74 -7.24
CA SER A 106 8.45 0.48 -7.96
C SER A 106 7.89 -0.65 -7.12
N SER A 107 7.06 -1.48 -7.70
CA SER A 107 6.62 -2.74 -7.14
C SER A 107 6.94 -3.88 -8.12
N THR A 108 6.69 -5.12 -7.73
CA THR A 108 6.99 -6.30 -8.57
C THR A 108 6.33 -6.27 -9.96
N SER A 109 5.20 -5.56 -10.10
CA SER A 109 4.38 -5.59 -11.33
C SER A 109 4.14 -4.21 -11.96
N THR A 110 4.44 -3.14 -11.25
CA THR A 110 4.06 -1.79 -11.70
C THR A 110 5.03 -0.76 -11.17
N ASN A 111 5.32 0.23 -12.02
CA ASN A 111 6.18 1.35 -11.69
C ASN A 111 5.40 2.65 -11.84
N PHE A 112 5.65 3.59 -10.93
CA PHE A 112 5.10 4.92 -10.96
C PHE A 112 6.23 5.93 -10.78
N SER A 113 6.23 7.00 -11.56
CA SER A 113 7.25 8.05 -11.41
C SER A 113 6.71 9.42 -11.70
N ILE A 114 7.24 10.42 -11.00
CA ILE A 114 7.01 11.84 -11.27
C ILE A 114 8.34 12.54 -11.49
N PRO A 115 8.40 13.61 -12.28
CA PRO A 115 9.60 14.44 -12.39
C PRO A 115 10.01 14.98 -11.02
N ARG A 116 11.30 15.04 -10.74
CA ARG A 116 11.82 15.54 -9.47
C ARG A 116 11.44 17.00 -9.21
N SER A 117 11.32 17.81 -10.25
CA SER A 117 10.84 19.20 -10.17
C SER A 117 9.41 19.35 -9.64
N LYS A 118 8.61 18.29 -9.65
CA LYS A 118 7.25 18.23 -9.09
C LYS A 118 7.18 17.54 -7.75
N ALA A 119 8.31 17.20 -7.14
CA ALA A 119 8.37 16.45 -5.90
C ALA A 119 8.24 17.31 -4.63
N ALA A 120 8.47 18.61 -4.73
CA ALA A 120 8.19 19.55 -3.64
C ALA A 120 6.74 20.07 -3.71
N PRO A 121 6.10 20.40 -2.59
CA PRO A 121 6.57 20.22 -1.20
C PRO A 121 6.45 18.77 -0.71
N VAL A 122 7.18 18.45 0.36
CA VAL A 122 7.16 17.12 0.99
C VAL A 122 6.56 17.23 2.39
N GLN A 123 5.52 16.42 2.65
CA GLN A 123 4.96 16.29 3.99
C GLN A 123 5.53 15.06 4.67
N VAL A 124 5.98 15.22 5.91
CA VAL A 124 6.53 14.12 6.71
C VAL A 124 5.53 13.75 7.80
N ILE A 125 5.22 12.49 7.88
CA ILE A 125 4.41 11.90 8.97
C ILE A 125 5.30 10.93 9.72
N ASP A 126 5.79 11.37 10.85
CA ASP A 126 6.62 10.51 11.71
C ASP A 126 5.78 9.41 12.34
N GLU A 127 6.35 8.22 12.35
CA GLU A 127 5.72 7.04 12.89
C GLU A 127 6.65 6.35 13.91
N ASP A 128 6.06 5.54 14.80
CA ASP A 128 6.84 4.82 15.81
C ASP A 128 7.81 3.84 15.15
N GLY A 129 8.97 3.63 15.79
CA GLY A 129 9.99 2.70 15.28
C GLY A 129 10.99 3.31 14.32
N GLY A 130 11.14 4.65 14.30
CA GLY A 130 12.15 5.34 13.50
C GLY A 130 11.89 5.30 11.99
N VAL A 131 10.64 5.12 11.61
CA VAL A 131 10.19 5.17 10.21
C VAL A 131 9.25 6.35 10.02
N SER A 132 9.23 6.92 8.81
CA SER A 132 8.32 8.01 8.46
C SER A 132 7.64 7.74 7.13
N THR A 133 6.43 8.26 6.98
CA THR A 133 5.71 8.25 5.71
C THR A 133 5.84 9.63 5.07
N LEU A 134 6.32 9.66 3.81
CA LEU A 134 6.50 10.89 3.04
C LEU A 134 5.39 11.01 2.00
N ILE A 135 4.73 12.16 1.96
CA ILE A 135 3.77 12.52 0.91
C ILE A 135 4.43 13.57 0.05
N ILE A 136 4.57 13.29 -1.24
CA ILE A 136 5.44 14.01 -2.16
C ILE A 136 4.61 14.80 -3.17
N GLY A 137 4.97 16.07 -3.41
CA GLY A 137 4.43 16.88 -4.48
C GLY A 137 3.06 17.54 -4.21
N THR A 138 2.59 17.57 -2.97
CA THR A 138 1.32 18.21 -2.63
C THR A 138 1.35 18.90 -1.27
N GLU A 139 0.73 20.09 -1.20
CA GLU A 139 0.54 20.83 0.06
C GLU A 139 -0.65 20.32 0.88
N LYS A 140 -1.53 19.53 0.28
CA LYS A 140 -2.70 19.01 0.99
C LYS A 140 -2.30 18.06 2.09
N THR A 141 -2.70 18.40 3.29
CA THR A 141 -2.52 17.55 4.47
C THR A 141 -3.32 16.26 4.30
N ALA A 142 -2.69 15.23 3.78
CA ALA A 142 -3.31 13.91 3.72
C ALA A 142 -3.23 13.25 5.08
N LYS A 143 -4.40 12.99 5.69
CA LYS A 143 -4.42 12.12 6.87
C LYS A 143 -4.02 10.71 6.44
N PRO A 144 -3.17 9.99 7.20
CA PRO A 144 -2.77 8.62 6.87
C PRO A 144 -3.94 7.68 6.56
N SER A 145 -5.09 7.92 7.20
CA SER A 145 -6.33 7.18 6.98
C SER A 145 -6.98 7.41 5.60
N LYS A 146 -6.56 8.44 4.87
CA LYS A 146 -7.08 8.78 3.54
C LYS A 146 -6.14 8.39 2.39
N LEU A 147 -4.97 7.82 2.71
CA LEU A 147 -4.07 7.30 1.69
C LEU A 147 -4.73 6.11 0.99
N ARG A 148 -4.78 6.16 -0.32
CA ARG A 148 -5.39 5.11 -1.14
C ARG A 148 -4.32 4.25 -1.80
N PRO A 149 -4.46 2.92 -1.76
CA PRO A 149 -3.61 2.06 -2.55
C PRO A 149 -3.97 2.21 -4.04
N LEU A 150 -2.96 2.30 -4.90
CA LEU A 150 -3.14 2.32 -6.34
C LEU A 150 -3.39 0.89 -6.86
N GLY A 151 -4.65 0.48 -6.89
CA GLY A 151 -5.06 -0.85 -7.34
C GLY A 151 -4.35 -1.97 -6.59
N LEU A 152 -3.87 -2.97 -7.32
CA LEU A 152 -3.15 -4.14 -6.80
C LEU A 152 -1.63 -3.95 -6.71
N THR A 153 -1.12 -2.75 -6.90
CA THR A 153 0.32 -2.47 -6.97
C THR A 153 1.05 -2.61 -5.64
N GLY A 154 0.34 -2.39 -4.53
CA GLY A 154 0.90 -2.42 -3.18
C GLY A 154 1.46 -1.08 -2.70
N PHE A 155 1.59 -0.04 -3.54
CA PHE A 155 2.01 1.28 -3.10
C PHE A 155 0.84 2.26 -2.93
N PHE A 156 1.05 3.26 -2.08
CA PHE A 156 0.07 4.30 -1.80
C PHE A 156 0.32 5.53 -2.65
N VAL A 157 -0.77 6.21 -2.97
CA VAL A 157 -0.78 7.52 -3.62
C VAL A 157 -1.75 8.43 -2.88
N THR A 158 -1.55 9.73 -3.02
CA THR A 158 -2.57 10.73 -2.69
C THR A 158 -2.99 11.45 -3.96
N GLU A 159 -4.19 11.99 -3.97
CA GLU A 159 -4.77 12.71 -5.09
C GLU A 159 -4.92 14.20 -4.73
N ASN A 160 -4.67 15.07 -5.67
CA ASN A 160 -4.96 16.48 -5.55
C ASN A 160 -6.39 16.81 -6.04
N GLU A 161 -6.75 18.11 -6.10
CA GLU A 161 -8.05 18.58 -6.59
C GLU A 161 -8.36 18.17 -8.04
N LYS A 162 -7.34 17.85 -8.83
CA LYS A 162 -7.45 17.43 -10.23
C LYS A 162 -7.34 15.91 -10.40
N ASP A 163 -7.51 15.15 -9.32
CA ASP A 163 -7.35 13.69 -9.29
C ASP A 163 -6.01 13.18 -9.83
N ILE A 164 -4.98 14.02 -9.77
CA ILE A 164 -3.62 13.60 -10.16
C ILE A 164 -3.00 12.84 -8.99
N PRO A 165 -2.56 11.59 -9.21
CA PRO A 165 -1.93 10.80 -8.16
C PRO A 165 -0.53 11.32 -7.85
N TYR A 166 -0.20 11.40 -6.55
CA TYR A 166 1.13 11.72 -6.06
C TYR A 166 1.70 10.56 -5.27
N PRO A 167 3.02 10.29 -5.37
CA PRO A 167 3.65 9.18 -4.69
C PRO A 167 3.68 9.40 -3.19
N VAL A 168 3.49 8.29 -2.47
CA VAL A 168 3.65 8.23 -1.02
C VAL A 168 4.72 7.20 -0.71
N PHE A 169 5.79 7.62 -0.05
CA PHE A 169 6.80 6.72 0.50
C PHE A 169 6.32 6.24 1.86
N TYR A 170 5.77 5.04 1.86
CA TYR A 170 5.11 4.49 3.04
C TYR A 170 6.12 3.82 3.98
N ARG A 171 6.26 4.37 5.20
CA ARG A 171 7.10 3.84 6.28
C ARG A 171 8.53 3.54 5.82
N VAL A 172 9.23 4.57 5.43
CA VAL A 172 10.65 4.45 5.03
C VAL A 172 11.58 4.76 6.19
N SER A 173 12.71 4.10 6.22
CA SER A 173 13.86 4.46 7.04
C SER A 173 14.59 5.64 6.38
N ASP A 174 15.36 6.40 7.16
CA ASP A 174 16.20 7.50 6.65
C ASP A 174 15.40 8.58 5.86
N ALA A 175 14.15 8.82 6.27
CA ALA A 175 13.26 9.79 5.65
C ALA A 175 13.85 11.21 5.60
N LYS A 176 14.66 11.60 6.59
CA LYS A 176 15.30 12.93 6.66
C LYS A 176 16.19 13.21 5.47
N GLU A 177 16.97 12.22 5.05
CA GLU A 177 17.83 12.35 3.87
C GLU A 177 17.02 12.46 2.58
N ALA A 178 15.96 11.67 2.45
CA ALA A 178 15.04 11.78 1.32
C ALA A 178 14.40 13.17 1.21
N VAL A 179 13.94 13.72 2.33
CA VAL A 179 13.35 15.07 2.40
C VAL A 179 14.37 16.11 1.96
N ARG A 180 15.59 16.08 2.53
CA ARG A 180 16.66 16.99 2.17
C ARG A 180 16.93 17.02 0.65
N ILE A 181 16.98 15.85 0.02
CA ILE A 181 17.23 15.72 -1.42
C ILE A 181 16.05 16.27 -2.24
N LEU A 182 14.81 16.02 -1.79
CA LEU A 182 13.62 16.48 -2.49
C LEU A 182 13.44 18.01 -2.41
N GLU A 183 13.64 18.59 -1.24
CA GLU A 183 13.53 20.04 -1.01
C GLU A 183 14.63 20.82 -1.74
N ALA A 184 15.85 20.29 -1.81
CA ALA A 184 16.93 20.88 -2.58
C ALA A 184 16.66 20.96 -4.09
N SER A 185 15.64 20.28 -4.60
CA SER A 185 15.24 20.31 -6.01
C SER A 185 14.12 21.30 -6.32
N GLY A 186 13.48 21.88 -5.30
CA GLY A 186 12.39 22.85 -5.45
C GLY A 186 12.83 24.32 -5.49
N ASN A 187 14.11 24.56 -5.23
CA ASN A 187 14.78 25.86 -5.39
C ASN A 187 15.56 25.88 -6.71
#